data_1dfecc7daac9b8d955fccb10fc28dbca
#
_entry.id   1dfecc7daac9b8d955fccb10fc28dbca
#
_cell.length_a   1.000
_cell.length_b   1.000
_cell.length_c   1.000
_cell.angle_alpha   90.00
_cell.angle_beta   90.00
_cell.angle_gamma   90.00
#
_symmetry.space_group_name_H-M   'P 1'
#
loop_
_entity.id
_entity.type
_entity.pdbx_description
1 polymer ?
#
loop_
_entity_poly.entity_id
_entity_poly.type
_entity_poly.pdbx_seq_one_letter_code
_entity_poly.pdbx_strand_id
1 'polypeptide(L)'
;LSSAASDVYKRQLWSRMNKAGMLARIADIRSVLDSEYTPLFNPFVAYLEGLPTWDGTTDPIARLAAGVHVKDDQKLFGIYFKKWLVATIASLLDTKVVNHEILVFIGKQGIYKTTWMQRLLPVELQRYFYVKSNSRRVSKDDLFTLTEFALVCLEELEEMTSAQVSQLKAITGMTDVNERAAYGHFKESRPHIASFCGTSNNVTFLNDLSGNRRWLPFEVDSIDSPFDYPID
;
A
#
# COMPACT_ATOMS: atom_id res chain seq x y z
N LEU A 1 8.23 -9.36 -4.60
CA LEU A 1 8.88 -9.96 -3.42
C LEU A 1 10.14 -9.17 -3.11
N SER A 2 10.33 -8.73 -1.85
CA SER A 2 11.60 -8.13 -1.44
C SER A 2 12.75 -9.08 -1.78
N SER A 3 13.94 -8.56 -2.10
CA SER A 3 15.08 -9.38 -2.54
C SER A 3 15.41 -10.48 -1.51
N ALA A 4 15.31 -10.18 -0.22
CA ALA A 4 15.54 -11.15 0.86
C ALA A 4 14.49 -12.27 0.90
N ALA A 5 13.20 -11.96 0.75
CA ALA A 5 12.13 -12.97 0.68
C ALA A 5 12.28 -13.84 -0.57
N SER A 6 12.67 -13.26 -1.70
CA SER A 6 12.95 -13.98 -2.94
C SER A 6 14.11 -14.98 -2.77
N ASP A 7 15.18 -14.62 -2.07
CA ASP A 7 16.31 -15.50 -1.84
C ASP A 7 15.99 -16.64 -0.87
N VAL A 8 15.17 -16.40 0.14
CA VAL A 8 14.66 -17.47 1.03
C VAL A 8 13.80 -18.46 0.23
N TYR A 9 12.90 -17.97 -0.61
CA TYR A 9 12.06 -18.83 -1.47
C TYR A 9 12.89 -19.68 -2.44
N LYS A 10 13.90 -19.09 -3.10
CA LYS A 10 14.81 -19.80 -4.00
C LYS A 10 15.55 -20.92 -3.28
N ARG A 11 16.03 -20.68 -2.06
CA ARG A 11 16.70 -21.69 -1.22
C ARG A 11 15.75 -22.79 -0.77
N GLN A 12 14.51 -22.45 -0.41
CA GLN A 12 13.48 -23.44 -0.04
C GLN A 12 13.13 -24.33 -1.24
N LEU A 13 12.93 -23.75 -2.42
CA LEU A 13 12.67 -24.47 -3.65
C LEU A 13 13.84 -25.40 -3.98
N TRP A 14 15.07 -24.90 -3.94
CA TRP A 14 16.28 -25.69 -4.11
C TRP A 14 16.33 -26.88 -3.15
N SER A 15 16.05 -26.64 -1.87
CA SER A 15 16.06 -27.71 -0.86
C SER A 15 15.00 -28.79 -1.16
N ARG A 16 13.79 -28.39 -1.55
CA ARG A 16 12.70 -29.31 -1.93
C ARG A 16 13.07 -30.14 -3.16
N MET A 17 13.63 -29.51 -4.20
CA MET A 17 14.03 -30.19 -5.42
C MET A 17 15.11 -31.23 -5.14
N ASN A 18 16.16 -30.87 -4.40
CA ASN A 18 17.24 -31.81 -4.06
C ASN A 18 16.73 -32.97 -3.17
N LYS A 19 15.82 -32.72 -2.22
CA LYS A 19 15.17 -33.80 -1.43
C LYS A 19 14.32 -34.73 -2.30
N ALA A 20 13.77 -34.23 -3.41
CA ALA A 20 13.03 -35.03 -4.38
C ALA A 20 13.93 -35.72 -5.42
N GLY A 21 15.26 -35.66 -5.26
CA GLY A 21 16.22 -36.28 -6.18
C GLY A 21 16.51 -35.47 -7.46
N MET A 22 15.96 -34.25 -7.57
CA MET A 22 16.24 -33.35 -8.69
C MET A 22 17.46 -32.49 -8.36
N LEU A 23 18.60 -32.83 -8.95
CA LEU A 23 19.86 -32.07 -8.79
C LEU A 23 19.73 -30.73 -9.53
N ALA A 24 19.51 -29.64 -8.80
CA ALA A 24 19.44 -28.30 -9.34
C ALA A 24 20.41 -27.39 -8.61
N ARG A 25 21.00 -26.43 -9.32
CA ARG A 25 21.78 -25.36 -8.72
C ARG A 25 20.86 -24.14 -8.50
N ILE A 26 21.14 -23.33 -7.47
CA ILE A 26 20.37 -22.10 -7.19
C ILE A 26 20.38 -21.16 -8.40
N ALA A 27 21.49 -21.11 -9.15
CA ALA A 27 21.60 -20.31 -10.37
C ALA A 27 20.61 -20.76 -11.46
N ASP A 28 20.44 -22.07 -11.63
CA ASP A 28 19.52 -22.63 -12.63
C ASP A 28 18.07 -22.31 -12.25
N ILE A 29 17.73 -22.45 -10.97
CA ILE A 29 16.40 -22.08 -10.43
C ILE A 29 16.14 -20.60 -10.67
N ARG A 30 17.14 -19.73 -10.42
CA ARG A 30 17.03 -18.30 -10.69
C ARG A 30 16.74 -18.02 -12.16
N SER A 31 17.50 -18.64 -13.06
CA SER A 31 17.33 -18.48 -14.50
C SER A 31 15.94 -18.90 -14.98
N VAL A 32 15.37 -19.98 -14.41
CA VAL A 32 14.02 -20.42 -14.73
C VAL A 32 12.98 -19.45 -14.19
N LEU A 33 13.13 -18.99 -12.94
CA LEU A 33 12.18 -18.07 -12.31
C LEU A 33 12.18 -16.68 -12.99
N ASP A 34 13.33 -16.26 -13.52
CA ASP A 34 13.48 -14.98 -14.21
C ASP A 34 13.22 -15.08 -15.73
N SER A 35 12.80 -16.26 -16.22
CA SER A 35 12.49 -16.53 -17.63
C SER A 35 10.99 -16.50 -17.91
N GLU A 36 10.63 -16.49 -19.21
CA GLU A 36 9.24 -16.57 -19.68
C GLU A 36 8.53 -17.88 -19.33
N TYR A 37 9.24 -18.91 -18.85
CA TYR A 37 8.62 -20.14 -18.34
C TYR A 37 7.81 -19.91 -17.06
N THR A 38 8.12 -18.85 -16.31
CA THR A 38 7.38 -18.50 -15.09
C THR A 38 6.35 -17.43 -15.45
N PRO A 39 5.04 -17.74 -15.42
CA PRO A 39 4.02 -16.73 -15.72
C PRO A 39 4.08 -15.59 -14.70
N LEU A 40 3.88 -14.38 -15.18
CA LEU A 40 3.72 -13.23 -14.30
C LEU A 40 2.45 -13.43 -13.45
N PHE A 41 2.62 -13.29 -12.16
CA PHE A 41 1.53 -13.43 -11.19
C PHE A 41 1.31 -12.10 -10.49
N ASN A 42 0.12 -11.53 -10.69
CA ASN A 42 -0.34 -10.37 -9.92
C ASN A 42 -1.26 -10.86 -8.79
N PRO A 43 -0.82 -10.79 -7.53
CA PRO A 43 -1.60 -11.28 -6.39
C PRO A 43 -2.91 -10.51 -6.18
N PHE A 44 -2.96 -9.24 -6.57
CA PHE A 44 -4.16 -8.41 -6.44
C PHE A 44 -5.23 -8.81 -7.46
N VAL A 45 -4.83 -9.01 -8.72
CA VAL A 45 -5.71 -9.52 -9.77
C VAL A 45 -6.24 -10.90 -9.38
N ALA A 46 -5.36 -11.82 -8.98
CA ALA A 46 -5.75 -13.17 -8.60
C ALA A 46 -6.73 -13.19 -7.42
N TYR A 47 -6.54 -12.31 -6.43
CA TYR A 47 -7.47 -12.17 -5.31
C TYR A 47 -8.84 -11.66 -5.78
N LEU A 48 -8.86 -10.57 -6.54
CA LEU A 48 -10.10 -9.93 -6.99
C LEU A 48 -10.91 -10.79 -7.94
N GLU A 49 -10.25 -11.55 -8.85
CA GLU A 49 -10.91 -12.51 -9.72
C GLU A 49 -11.50 -13.72 -8.98
N GLY A 50 -10.94 -14.03 -7.80
CA GLY A 50 -11.44 -15.09 -6.91
C GLY A 50 -12.64 -14.69 -6.06
N LEU A 51 -13.02 -13.39 -6.03
CA LEU A 51 -14.14 -12.94 -5.23
C LEU A 51 -15.50 -13.36 -5.83
N PRO A 52 -16.50 -13.60 -5.00
CA PRO A 52 -17.86 -13.83 -5.47
C PRO A 52 -18.39 -12.61 -6.21
N THR A 53 -19.28 -12.83 -7.16
CA THR A 53 -19.93 -11.74 -7.88
C THR A 53 -20.73 -10.88 -6.91
N TRP A 54 -20.55 -9.55 -7.01
CA TRP A 54 -21.32 -8.62 -6.18
C TRP A 54 -22.83 -8.76 -6.43
N ASP A 55 -23.60 -8.72 -5.35
CA ASP A 55 -25.07 -8.87 -5.37
C ASP A 55 -25.82 -7.66 -5.97
N GLY A 56 -25.11 -6.55 -6.20
CA GLY A 56 -25.69 -5.32 -6.75
C GLY A 56 -26.52 -4.49 -5.74
N THR A 57 -26.67 -4.95 -4.51
CA THR A 57 -27.57 -4.33 -3.50
C THR A 57 -26.85 -3.82 -2.28
N THR A 58 -25.82 -4.52 -1.78
CA THR A 58 -25.04 -4.10 -0.63
C THR A 58 -23.99 -3.07 -1.02
N ASP A 59 -23.74 -2.07 -0.15
CA ASP A 59 -22.61 -1.14 -0.30
C ASP A 59 -21.59 -1.38 0.84
N PRO A 60 -20.65 -2.33 0.65
CA PRO A 60 -19.66 -2.64 1.66
C PRO A 60 -18.71 -1.46 1.94
N ILE A 61 -18.46 -0.59 0.95
CA ILE A 61 -17.64 0.60 1.13
C ILE A 61 -18.33 1.60 2.06
N ALA A 62 -19.64 1.81 1.88
CA ALA A 62 -20.41 2.68 2.77
C ALA A 62 -20.43 2.12 4.21
N ARG A 63 -20.51 0.79 4.37
CA ARG A 63 -20.44 0.13 5.68
C ARG A 63 -19.10 0.34 6.37
N LEU A 64 -17.99 0.20 5.61
CA LEU A 64 -16.65 0.50 6.14
C LEU A 64 -16.50 1.96 6.55
N ALA A 65 -17.00 2.89 5.73
CA ALA A 65 -16.97 4.31 6.02
C ALA A 65 -17.82 4.67 7.28
N ALA A 66 -18.94 3.99 7.50
CA ALA A 66 -19.80 4.22 8.66
C ALA A 66 -19.12 3.88 9.99
N GLY A 67 -18.15 2.94 9.99
CA GLY A 67 -17.37 2.59 11.18
C GLY A 67 -16.30 3.63 11.57
N VAL A 68 -16.11 4.69 10.77
CA VAL A 68 -15.21 5.81 11.09
C VAL A 68 -16.05 7.04 11.36
N HIS A 69 -16.05 7.52 12.60
CA HIS A 69 -16.82 8.69 13.01
C HIS A 69 -15.99 9.95 12.88
N VAL A 70 -16.26 10.74 11.83
CA VAL A 70 -15.56 12.01 11.61
C VAL A 70 -16.30 13.15 12.31
N LYS A 71 -15.57 14.18 12.73
CA LYS A 71 -16.15 15.33 13.45
C LYS A 71 -17.01 16.22 12.57
N ASP A 72 -16.66 16.32 11.29
CA ASP A 72 -17.30 17.25 10.38
C ASP A 72 -18.42 16.56 9.57
N ASP A 73 -18.26 16.48 8.25
CA ASP A 73 -19.28 15.94 7.34
C ASP A 73 -19.02 14.44 7.04
N GLN A 74 -19.76 13.57 7.73
CA GLN A 74 -19.71 12.11 7.55
C GLN A 74 -20.06 11.70 6.12
N LYS A 75 -20.99 12.41 5.47
CA LYS A 75 -21.35 12.12 4.07
C LYS A 75 -20.21 12.46 3.12
N LEU A 76 -19.55 13.59 3.34
CA LEU A 76 -18.38 14.00 2.56
C LEU A 76 -17.23 13.00 2.72
N PHE A 77 -16.98 12.53 3.95
CA PHE A 77 -16.01 11.47 4.21
C PHE A 77 -16.32 10.22 3.38
N GLY A 78 -17.56 9.71 3.42
CA GLY A 78 -17.97 8.53 2.67
C GLY A 78 -17.74 8.68 1.16
N ILE A 79 -18.04 9.85 0.59
CA ILE A 79 -17.80 10.15 -0.83
C ILE A 79 -16.30 10.10 -1.19
N TYR A 80 -15.46 10.78 -0.41
CA TYR A 80 -14.02 10.84 -0.70
C TYR A 80 -13.32 9.52 -0.40
N PHE A 81 -13.71 8.83 0.67
CA PHE A 81 -13.21 7.50 0.98
C PHE A 81 -13.49 6.51 -0.16
N LYS A 82 -14.73 6.50 -0.69
CA LYS A 82 -15.09 5.66 -1.83
C LYS A 82 -14.24 5.97 -3.06
N LYS A 83 -14.05 7.25 -3.39
CA LYS A 83 -13.20 7.67 -4.53
C LYS A 83 -11.75 7.25 -4.34
N TRP A 84 -11.20 7.46 -3.13
CA TRP A 84 -9.84 7.08 -2.80
C TRP A 84 -9.63 5.55 -2.87
N LEU A 85 -10.58 4.77 -2.34
CA LEU A 85 -10.51 3.31 -2.36
C LEU A 85 -10.60 2.76 -3.79
N VAL A 86 -11.50 3.30 -4.62
CA VAL A 86 -11.59 2.94 -6.04
C VAL A 86 -10.29 3.26 -6.77
N ALA A 87 -9.69 4.43 -6.53
CA ALA A 87 -8.39 4.78 -7.11
C ALA A 87 -7.26 3.86 -6.64
N THR A 88 -7.30 3.42 -5.36
CA THR A 88 -6.37 2.44 -4.80
C THR A 88 -6.46 1.10 -5.54
N ILE A 89 -7.67 0.59 -5.75
CA ILE A 89 -7.86 -0.66 -6.49
C ILE A 89 -7.45 -0.49 -7.97
N ALA A 90 -7.81 0.63 -8.59
CA ALA A 90 -7.44 0.90 -9.97
C ALA A 90 -5.91 0.91 -10.18
N SER A 91 -5.14 1.49 -9.25
CA SER A 91 -3.66 1.50 -9.34
C SER A 91 -3.02 0.12 -9.19
N LEU A 92 -3.71 -0.84 -8.53
CA LEU A 92 -3.24 -2.23 -8.42
C LEU A 92 -3.52 -3.07 -9.68
N LEU A 93 -4.54 -2.66 -10.46
CA LEU A 93 -5.00 -3.39 -11.64
C LEU A 93 -4.45 -2.84 -12.95
N ASP A 94 -4.25 -1.52 -13.03
CA ASP A 94 -3.77 -0.84 -14.24
C ASP A 94 -2.51 -0.04 -13.92
N THR A 95 -1.39 -0.45 -14.49
CA THR A 95 -0.07 0.21 -14.32
C THR A 95 -0.01 1.64 -14.83
N LYS A 96 -1.02 2.11 -15.56
CA LYS A 96 -1.13 3.50 -16.03
C LYS A 96 -1.86 4.41 -15.04
N VAL A 97 -2.47 3.82 -14.03
CA VAL A 97 -3.23 4.55 -13.02
C VAL A 97 -2.39 4.68 -11.75
N VAL A 98 -2.26 5.89 -11.24
CA VAL A 98 -1.61 6.17 -9.96
C VAL A 98 -2.58 6.93 -9.07
N ASN A 99 -2.77 6.45 -7.86
CA ASN A 99 -3.54 7.17 -6.85
C ASN A 99 -2.64 8.24 -6.20
N HIS A 100 -2.85 9.49 -6.54
CA HIS A 100 -2.07 10.62 -6.01
C HIS A 100 -2.58 11.15 -4.67
N GLU A 101 -3.75 10.71 -4.23
CA GLU A 101 -4.41 11.20 -3.03
C GLU A 101 -3.97 10.40 -1.81
N ILE A 102 -3.76 11.11 -0.70
CA ILE A 102 -3.33 10.54 0.58
C ILE A 102 -4.48 10.68 1.56
N LEU A 103 -5.12 9.57 1.95
CA LEU A 103 -6.16 9.57 2.98
C LEU A 103 -5.51 9.75 4.35
N VAL A 104 -5.90 10.79 5.10
CA VAL A 104 -5.30 11.08 6.40
C VAL A 104 -6.35 11.11 7.49
N PHE A 105 -6.13 10.34 8.55
CA PHE A 105 -6.90 10.37 9.77
C PHE A 105 -6.20 11.18 10.85
N ILE A 106 -6.84 12.26 11.29
CA ILE A 106 -6.36 13.15 12.34
C ILE A 106 -7.20 12.91 13.60
N GLY A 107 -6.56 12.60 14.71
CA GLY A 107 -7.29 12.34 15.95
C GLY A 107 -6.39 11.74 17.03
N LYS A 108 -6.96 11.55 18.21
CA LYS A 108 -6.25 11.07 19.41
C LYS A 108 -5.51 9.75 19.13
N GLN A 109 -4.44 9.52 19.86
CA GLN A 109 -3.75 8.22 19.86
C GLN A 109 -4.66 7.13 20.44
N GLY A 110 -4.52 5.91 19.95
CA GLY A 110 -5.25 4.74 20.49
C GLY A 110 -6.64 4.50 19.92
N ILE A 111 -7.14 5.32 18.97
CA ILE A 111 -8.46 5.15 18.33
C ILE A 111 -8.42 4.26 17.08
N TYR A 112 -7.47 3.37 16.95
CA TYR A 112 -7.33 2.36 15.86
C TYR A 112 -7.05 2.91 14.45
N LYS A 113 -6.57 4.15 14.27
CA LYS A 113 -6.34 4.74 12.92
C LYS A 113 -5.52 3.84 12.00
N THR A 114 -4.31 3.49 12.40
CA THR A 114 -3.41 2.62 11.60
C THR A 114 -3.96 1.21 11.44
N THR A 115 -4.54 0.65 12.50
CA THR A 115 -5.11 -0.70 12.49
C THR A 115 -6.27 -0.80 11.50
N TRP A 116 -7.15 0.21 11.47
CA TRP A 116 -8.26 0.28 10.53
C TRP A 116 -7.75 0.35 9.07
N MET A 117 -6.74 1.19 8.81
CA MET A 117 -6.12 1.29 7.49
C MET A 117 -5.48 -0.02 7.04
N GLN A 118 -4.79 -0.72 7.95
CA GLN A 118 -4.21 -2.03 7.67
C GLN A 118 -5.27 -3.06 7.27
N ARG A 119 -6.42 -3.03 7.92
CA ARG A 119 -7.52 -3.98 7.68
C ARG A 119 -8.34 -3.66 6.43
N LEU A 120 -8.06 -2.58 5.71
CA LEU A 120 -8.57 -2.41 4.35
C LEU A 120 -8.03 -3.45 3.37
N LEU A 121 -6.87 -4.05 3.70
CA LEU A 121 -6.36 -5.18 2.94
C LEU A 121 -6.83 -6.49 3.59
N PRO A 122 -7.37 -7.44 2.80
CA PRO A 122 -7.74 -8.77 3.28
C PRO A 122 -6.51 -9.53 3.80
N VAL A 123 -6.73 -10.56 4.62
CA VAL A 123 -5.67 -11.31 5.32
C VAL A 123 -4.59 -11.81 4.36
N GLU A 124 -4.98 -12.26 3.17
CA GLU A 124 -4.10 -12.77 2.12
C GLU A 124 -3.16 -11.70 1.57
N LEU A 125 -3.60 -10.45 1.58
CA LEU A 125 -2.87 -9.30 1.03
C LEU A 125 -2.26 -8.39 2.10
N GLN A 126 -2.43 -8.66 3.39
CA GLN A 126 -1.90 -7.81 4.48
C GLN A 126 -0.38 -7.64 4.43
N ARG A 127 0.36 -8.60 3.87
CA ARG A 127 1.81 -8.47 3.65
C ARG A 127 2.19 -7.32 2.71
N TYR A 128 1.24 -6.76 1.97
CA TYR A 128 1.41 -5.61 1.08
C TYR A 128 1.01 -4.29 1.74
N PHE A 129 0.76 -4.31 3.04
CA PHE A 129 0.65 -3.12 3.87
C PHE A 129 2.01 -2.76 4.45
N TYR A 130 2.45 -1.54 4.27
CA TYR A 130 3.71 -1.04 4.81
C TYR A 130 3.47 0.18 5.69
N VAL A 131 4.05 0.17 6.90
CA VAL A 131 4.02 1.31 7.81
C VAL A 131 5.38 2.00 7.77
N LYS A 132 5.37 3.28 7.43
CA LYS A 132 6.53 4.13 7.47
C LYS A 132 6.42 5.10 8.64
N SER A 133 7.28 4.96 9.63
CA SER A 133 7.46 5.99 10.66
C SER A 133 8.34 7.13 10.11
N ASN A 134 7.92 8.35 10.34
CA ASN A 134 8.48 9.55 9.67
C ASN A 134 9.86 10.00 10.16
N SER A 135 10.49 9.29 11.07
CA SER A 135 11.78 9.65 11.64
C SER A 135 12.97 9.66 10.66
N ARG A 136 12.78 9.24 9.40
CA ARG A 136 13.88 9.12 8.42
C ARG A 136 13.57 9.82 7.10
N ARG A 137 14.63 10.38 6.48
CA ARG A 137 14.56 10.89 5.10
C ARG A 137 14.08 9.78 4.15
N VAL A 138 13.39 10.19 3.09
CA VAL A 138 13.07 9.30 1.98
C VAL A 138 14.36 8.74 1.40
N SER A 139 14.50 7.44 1.42
CA SER A 139 15.65 6.68 0.91
C SER A 139 15.32 6.06 -0.46
N LYS A 140 16.31 5.46 -1.11
CA LYS A 140 16.07 4.65 -2.32
C LYS A 140 15.16 3.46 -2.04
N ASP A 141 15.24 2.87 -0.86
CA ASP A 141 14.40 1.75 -0.46
C ASP A 141 12.93 2.17 -0.38
N ASP A 142 12.66 3.43 -0.01
CA ASP A 142 11.30 3.96 -0.01
C ASP A 142 10.71 4.07 -1.43
N LEU A 143 11.53 4.24 -2.47
CA LEU A 143 11.06 4.21 -3.85
C LEU A 143 10.60 2.81 -4.27
N PHE A 144 11.25 1.76 -3.77
CA PHE A 144 10.80 0.39 -4.05
C PHE A 144 9.46 0.07 -3.37
N THR A 145 9.14 0.71 -2.23
CA THR A 145 7.83 0.52 -1.60
C THR A 145 6.69 0.93 -2.53
N LEU A 146 6.91 1.88 -3.44
CA LEU A 146 5.92 2.29 -4.43
C LEU A 146 5.53 1.19 -5.42
N THR A 147 6.43 0.25 -5.65
CA THR A 147 6.28 -0.81 -6.65
C THR A 147 5.98 -2.18 -6.05
N GLU A 148 6.10 -2.31 -4.72
CA GLU A 148 6.01 -3.58 -4.01
C GLU A 148 4.79 -3.67 -3.09
N PHE A 149 4.29 -2.53 -2.57
CA PHE A 149 3.20 -2.49 -1.61
C PHE A 149 1.91 -1.93 -2.23
N ALA A 150 0.77 -2.40 -1.74
CA ALA A 150 -0.53 -1.89 -2.15
C ALA A 150 -0.88 -0.59 -1.40
N LEU A 151 -0.56 -0.57 -0.10
CA LEU A 151 -0.89 0.54 0.77
C LEU A 151 0.28 0.88 1.68
N VAL A 152 0.72 2.14 1.61
CA VAL A 152 1.79 2.70 2.45
C VAL A 152 1.17 3.66 3.45
N CYS A 153 1.25 3.32 4.74
CA CYS A 153 0.76 4.14 5.84
C CYS A 153 1.89 4.99 6.42
N LEU A 154 1.69 6.29 6.40
CA LEU A 154 2.59 7.29 6.97
C LEU A 154 2.12 7.63 8.37
N GLU A 155 2.89 7.30 9.39
CA GLU A 155 2.56 7.64 10.77
C GLU A 155 3.20 8.96 11.20
N GLU A 156 2.59 9.61 12.20
CA GLU A 156 3.11 10.83 12.84
C GLU A 156 3.39 11.95 11.83
N LEU A 157 2.42 12.21 10.93
CA LEU A 157 2.57 13.24 9.90
C LEU A 157 2.85 14.64 10.49
N GLU A 158 2.44 14.90 11.73
CA GLU A 158 2.72 16.15 12.46
C GLU A 158 4.21 16.37 12.72
N GLU A 159 5.03 15.33 12.72
CA GLU A 159 6.48 15.42 12.92
C GLU A 159 7.26 15.66 11.62
N MET A 160 6.57 15.63 10.47
CA MET A 160 7.22 15.84 9.18
C MET A 160 7.72 17.28 9.01
N THR A 161 8.97 17.40 8.59
CA THR A 161 9.53 18.68 8.14
C THR A 161 8.98 19.08 6.77
N SER A 162 8.99 20.36 6.43
CA SER A 162 8.57 20.84 5.10
C SER A 162 9.34 20.19 3.94
N ALA A 163 10.62 19.83 4.17
CA ALA A 163 11.42 19.11 3.18
C ALA A 163 10.90 17.67 2.95
N GLN A 164 10.50 16.99 4.00
CA GLN A 164 9.91 15.64 3.89
C GLN A 164 8.55 15.67 3.21
N VAL A 165 7.70 16.64 3.55
CA VAL A 165 6.42 16.87 2.87
C VAL A 165 6.63 17.12 1.37
N SER A 166 7.63 17.94 1.00
CA SER A 166 7.96 18.20 -0.40
C SER A 166 8.47 16.96 -1.13
N GLN A 167 9.30 16.14 -0.48
CA GLN A 167 9.74 14.85 -1.03
C GLN A 167 8.58 13.87 -1.21
N LEU A 168 7.67 13.78 -0.25
CA LEU A 168 6.49 12.92 -0.34
C LEU A 168 5.59 13.34 -1.52
N LYS A 169 5.38 14.65 -1.72
CA LYS A 169 4.66 15.19 -2.87
C LYS A 169 5.30 14.78 -4.21
N ALA A 170 6.62 14.76 -4.27
CA ALA A 170 7.34 14.32 -5.46
C ALA A 170 7.14 12.82 -5.72
N ILE A 171 7.25 12.01 -4.69
CA ILE A 171 7.11 10.55 -4.78
C ILE A 171 5.70 10.14 -5.17
N THR A 172 4.67 10.70 -4.53
CA THR A 172 3.26 10.39 -4.87
C THR A 172 2.87 10.81 -6.28
N GLY A 173 3.67 11.69 -6.91
CA GLY A 173 3.47 12.11 -8.29
C GLY A 173 4.20 11.27 -9.34
N MET A 174 5.05 10.31 -8.94
CA MET A 174 5.77 9.47 -9.90
C MET A 174 4.82 8.44 -10.50
N THR A 175 4.97 8.15 -11.79
CA THR A 175 4.26 7.05 -12.48
C THR A 175 5.06 5.78 -12.48
N ASP A 176 6.38 5.91 -12.51
CA ASP A 176 7.32 4.81 -12.58
C ASP A 176 8.54 5.06 -11.70
N VAL A 177 9.12 4.00 -11.19
CA VAL A 177 10.38 4.02 -10.44
C VAL A 177 11.47 3.42 -11.30
N ASN A 178 12.42 4.26 -11.71
CA ASN A 178 13.58 3.87 -12.53
C ASN A 178 14.83 3.74 -11.66
N GLU A 179 14.88 2.69 -10.85
CA GLU A 179 15.99 2.45 -9.93
C GLU A 179 16.57 1.05 -10.09
N ARG A 180 17.85 0.93 -9.72
CA ARG A 180 18.54 -0.35 -9.68
C ARG A 180 18.26 -1.03 -8.32
N ALA A 181 17.65 -2.22 -8.35
CA ALA A 181 17.48 -3.03 -7.15
C ALA A 181 18.85 -3.35 -6.51
N ALA A 182 18.85 -3.59 -5.20
CA ALA A 182 20.05 -4.04 -4.50
C ALA A 182 20.58 -5.32 -5.20
N TYR A 183 21.85 -5.29 -5.58
CA TYR A 183 22.52 -6.37 -6.35
C TYR A 183 22.02 -6.57 -7.80
N GLY A 184 21.15 -5.72 -8.32
CA GLY A 184 20.80 -5.71 -9.75
C GLY A 184 21.93 -5.17 -10.61
N HIS A 185 22.03 -5.65 -11.85
CA HIS A 185 23.05 -5.15 -12.80
C HIS A 185 22.56 -3.94 -13.59
N PHE A 186 21.24 -3.81 -13.81
CA PHE A 186 20.63 -2.78 -14.61
C PHE A 186 19.53 -2.04 -13.84
N LYS A 187 19.24 -0.81 -14.27
CA LYS A 187 18.02 -0.10 -13.85
C LYS A 187 16.82 -0.73 -14.54
N GLU A 188 15.77 -0.92 -13.77
CA GLU A 188 14.48 -1.41 -14.28
C GLU A 188 13.43 -0.34 -14.02
N SER A 189 12.57 -0.11 -15.01
CA SER A 189 11.37 0.67 -14.83
C SER A 189 10.28 -0.21 -14.24
N ARG A 190 9.74 0.19 -13.08
CA ARG A 190 8.67 -0.53 -12.40
C ARG A 190 7.51 0.44 -12.17
N PRO A 191 6.27 0.02 -12.44
CA PRO A 191 5.12 0.89 -12.25
C PRO A 191 4.91 1.22 -10.77
N HIS A 192 4.45 2.42 -10.49
CA HIS A 192 3.98 2.82 -9.17
C HIS A 192 2.57 2.27 -8.96
N ILE A 193 2.41 1.35 -8.03
CA ILE A 193 1.12 0.72 -7.70
C ILE A 193 0.59 1.12 -6.32
N ALA A 194 1.46 1.63 -5.44
CA ALA A 194 1.11 1.93 -4.07
C ALA A 194 0.15 3.12 -3.94
N SER A 195 -0.83 3.00 -3.09
CA SER A 195 -1.60 4.13 -2.57
C SER A 195 -1.10 4.53 -1.20
N PHE A 196 -1.39 5.77 -0.80
CA PHE A 196 -0.95 6.30 0.49
C PHE A 196 -2.12 6.57 1.42
N CYS A 197 -1.92 6.24 2.68
CA CYS A 197 -2.72 6.73 3.78
C CYS A 197 -1.80 7.27 4.88
N GLY A 198 -2.36 7.93 5.88
CA GLY A 198 -1.55 8.45 6.95
C GLY A 198 -2.33 8.77 8.21
N THR A 199 -1.61 8.91 9.31
CA THR A 199 -2.17 9.26 10.61
C THR A 199 -1.45 10.47 11.19
N SER A 200 -2.21 11.31 11.86
CA SER A 200 -1.70 12.46 12.60
C SER A 200 -2.48 12.64 13.91
N ASN A 201 -1.86 13.24 14.90
CA ASN A 201 -2.54 13.63 16.12
C ASN A 201 -3.10 15.06 16.05
N ASN A 202 -2.64 15.86 15.08
CA ASN A 202 -3.09 17.23 14.87
C ASN A 202 -2.94 17.65 13.38
N VAL A 203 -3.47 18.81 13.04
CA VAL A 203 -3.50 19.35 11.66
C VAL A 203 -2.23 20.12 11.24
N THR A 204 -1.20 20.15 12.06
CA THR A 204 -0.03 21.03 11.85
C THR A 204 0.76 20.71 10.56
N PHE A 205 0.71 19.48 10.07
CA PHE A 205 1.36 19.08 8.82
C PHE A 205 0.77 19.75 7.57
N LEU A 206 -0.44 20.34 7.66
CA LEU A 206 -1.12 21.04 6.57
C LEU A 206 -0.74 22.53 6.42
N ASN A 207 0.22 23.02 7.17
CA ASN A 207 0.62 24.43 7.17
C ASN A 207 1.28 24.90 5.86
N ASP A 208 1.64 24.02 4.93
CA ASP A 208 2.12 24.39 3.61
C ASP A 208 0.95 24.57 2.64
N LEU A 209 0.62 25.83 2.34
CA LEU A 209 -0.46 26.21 1.42
C LEU A 209 -0.21 25.75 -0.04
N SER A 210 1.00 25.38 -0.40
CA SER A 210 1.38 25.03 -1.77
C SER A 210 1.32 23.53 -2.02
N GLY A 211 0.17 22.93 -2.08
CA GLY A 211 0.06 21.52 -2.48
C GLY A 211 -0.77 20.63 -1.58
N ASN A 212 -1.68 21.23 -0.84
CA ASN A 212 -2.64 20.50 0.00
C ASN A 212 -3.65 19.67 -0.82
N ARG A 213 -3.67 19.83 -2.15
CA ARG A 213 -4.60 19.10 -3.05
C ARG A 213 -4.47 17.59 -3.04
N ARG A 214 -3.34 17.06 -2.56
CA ARG A 214 -3.12 15.60 -2.44
C ARG A 214 -3.60 15.01 -1.13
N TRP A 215 -3.87 15.85 -0.15
CA TRP A 215 -4.27 15.41 1.16
C TRP A 215 -5.79 15.33 1.26
N LEU A 216 -6.30 14.21 1.72
CA LEU A 216 -7.70 14.01 2.10
C LEU A 216 -7.76 13.89 3.64
N PRO A 217 -7.64 15.02 4.38
CA PRO A 217 -7.61 15.00 5.83
C PRO A 217 -9.02 14.93 6.39
N PHE A 218 -9.22 14.03 7.37
CA PHE A 218 -10.46 13.94 8.13
C PHE A 218 -10.14 13.88 9.61
N GLU A 219 -10.76 14.80 10.38
CA GLU A 219 -10.71 14.73 11.83
C GLU A 219 -11.63 13.62 12.32
N VAL A 220 -11.02 12.59 12.93
CA VAL A 220 -11.70 11.39 13.43
C VAL A 220 -11.89 11.49 14.93
N ASP A 221 -13.11 11.36 15.37
CA ASP A 221 -13.46 11.33 16.79
C ASP A 221 -13.27 9.94 17.39
N SER A 222 -13.78 8.92 16.70
CA SER A 222 -13.64 7.52 17.05
C SER A 222 -13.69 6.61 15.82
N ILE A 223 -13.19 5.40 15.97
CA ILE A 223 -13.33 4.32 15.00
C ILE A 223 -13.89 3.13 15.75
N ASP A 224 -14.92 2.50 15.19
CA ASP A 224 -15.47 1.26 15.72
C ASP A 224 -14.38 0.19 15.72
N SER A 225 -14.44 -0.74 16.67
CA SER A 225 -13.39 -1.75 16.78
C SER A 225 -13.23 -2.50 15.46
N PRO A 226 -12.06 -2.40 14.80
CA PRO A 226 -11.84 -3.07 13.52
C PRO A 226 -11.77 -4.60 13.65
N PHE A 227 -11.84 -5.12 14.87
CA PHE A 227 -11.87 -6.56 15.15
C PHE A 227 -13.28 -7.15 15.13
N ASP A 228 -14.31 -6.30 15.17
CA ASP A 228 -15.71 -6.70 15.19
C ASP A 228 -16.32 -6.78 13.76
N TYR A 229 -15.58 -6.35 12.75
CA TYR A 229 -15.98 -6.46 11.35
C TYR A 229 -15.27 -7.63 10.68
N PRO A 230 -15.97 -8.67 10.23
CA PRO A 230 -15.42 -9.55 9.23
C PRO A 230 -15.20 -8.72 7.96
N ILE A 231 -13.97 -8.52 7.57
CA ILE A 231 -13.61 -8.02 6.24
C ILE A 231 -13.51 -9.29 5.38
N ASP A 232 -14.66 -9.77 4.96
CA ASP A 232 -14.81 -10.85 3.99
C ASP A 232 -14.96 -10.26 2.60
#